data_ff2a76e38bd7e21c437ec2a955c3e7c2
#
_entry.id   ff2a76e38bd7e21c437ec2a955c3e7c2
#
_cell.length_a   1.000
_cell.length_b   1.000
_cell.length_c   1.000
_cell.angle_alpha   90.00
_cell.angle_beta   90.00
_cell.angle_gamma   90.00
#
_symmetry.space_group_name_H-M   'P 1'
#
loop_
_entity.id
_entity.type
_entity.pdbx_description
1 polymer ?
#
loop_
_entity_poly.entity_id
_entity_poly.type
_entity_poly.pdbx_seq_one_letter_code
_entity_poly.pdbx_strand_id
1 'polypeptide(L)'
;MVIKRQDDATSAEPLEGGLRDGLFVEQRRRVDDFDFGKNTAVVFDDMLDRSVPFYSEIQRMVAELAVDFAADGTTIYDLGCSTATTIAQIDRGLPAGMDVRYVGIDSSPEMLALAAKKLAESGVTRPCELRHGDLNSNLEISNASVVLLVLTLQFVRPLHRERIIREIYEGLEPNGCLILVEKVLGENSAFNRLFINHYYEMKRRNGYSDLEIAQKREALENVLVPYRFEENKELLRGQGFRHVDTFFKWYNFCAMVAMKG
;
A
#
# COMPACT_ATOMS: atom_id res chain seq x y z
N MET A 1 -44.57 -11.38 -13.55
CA MET A 1 -43.95 -10.24 -14.27
C MET A 1 -42.46 -10.21 -13.90
N VAL A 2 -41.62 -10.83 -14.76
CA VAL A 2 -40.18 -11.03 -14.50
C VAL A 2 -39.47 -9.90 -15.21
N ILE A 3 -38.85 -9.01 -14.41
CA ILE A 3 -38.04 -7.91 -14.93
C ILE A 3 -36.63 -8.48 -15.20
N LYS A 4 -36.28 -8.62 -16.47
CA LYS A 4 -34.90 -8.88 -16.92
C LYS A 4 -34.12 -7.59 -16.70
N ARG A 5 -33.08 -7.64 -15.83
CA ARG A 5 -32.04 -6.61 -15.79
C ARG A 5 -31.08 -6.86 -16.95
N GLN A 6 -30.90 -5.86 -17.78
CA GLN A 6 -29.80 -5.78 -18.74
C GLN A 6 -28.53 -5.44 -17.94
N ASP A 7 -27.54 -6.30 -18.03
CA ASP A 7 -26.19 -6.05 -17.55
C ASP A 7 -25.46 -5.19 -18.60
N ASP A 8 -25.42 -3.88 -18.37
CA ASP A 8 -24.48 -3.00 -19.07
C ASP A 8 -23.11 -3.11 -18.35
N ALA A 9 -22.32 -4.07 -18.82
CA ALA A 9 -20.91 -4.15 -18.48
C ALA A 9 -20.18 -3.07 -19.29
N THR A 10 -20.01 -1.87 -18.73
CA THR A 10 -19.03 -0.91 -19.19
C THR A 10 -17.65 -1.47 -18.92
N SER A 11 -17.02 -2.01 -19.96
CA SER A 11 -15.61 -2.39 -19.96
C SER A 11 -14.78 -1.11 -19.79
N ALA A 12 -14.16 -0.94 -18.62
CA ALA A 12 -13.14 0.06 -18.42
C ALA A 12 -11.96 -0.27 -19.35
N GLU A 13 -11.60 0.68 -20.23
CA GLU A 13 -10.42 0.57 -21.07
C GLU A 13 -9.16 0.55 -20.17
N PRO A 14 -8.15 -0.28 -20.50
CA PRO A 14 -6.90 -0.31 -19.73
C PRO A 14 -6.18 1.03 -19.87
N LEU A 15 -5.69 1.55 -18.74
CA LEU A 15 -4.78 2.69 -18.73
C LEU A 15 -3.55 2.38 -19.58
N GLU A 16 -3.21 3.28 -20.50
CA GLU A 16 -2.09 3.14 -21.44
C GLU A 16 -0.77 2.92 -20.71
N GLY A 17 -0.08 1.81 -20.99
CA GLY A 17 1.37 1.68 -20.82
C GLY A 17 1.93 0.61 -19.90
N GLY A 18 1.16 -0.14 -19.11
CA GLY A 18 1.67 -1.23 -18.25
C GLY A 18 1.43 -2.62 -18.85
N LEU A 19 2.38 -3.54 -18.65
CA LEU A 19 2.16 -4.95 -18.96
C LEU A 19 1.14 -5.52 -17.95
N ARG A 20 0.21 -6.35 -18.47
CA ARG A 20 -0.79 -7.03 -17.63
C ARG A 20 -0.12 -8.05 -16.72
N ASP A 21 -0.53 -8.11 -15.44
CA ASP A 21 -0.10 -9.14 -14.49
C ASP A 21 -0.51 -10.55 -14.98
N GLY A 22 0.46 -11.31 -15.39
CA GLY A 22 0.38 -12.71 -15.81
C GLY A 22 1.37 -13.59 -15.07
N LEU A 23 1.89 -13.16 -13.92
CA LEU A 23 2.94 -13.87 -13.17
C LEU A 23 2.57 -15.31 -12.81
N PHE A 24 1.29 -15.58 -12.63
CA PHE A 24 0.76 -16.88 -12.18
C PHE A 24 -0.20 -17.54 -13.18
N VAL A 25 -0.19 -17.16 -14.45
CA VAL A 25 -1.05 -17.72 -15.50
C VAL A 25 -0.71 -19.19 -15.77
N GLU A 26 0.60 -19.52 -15.82
CA GLU A 26 1.04 -20.88 -16.09
C GLU A 26 1.05 -21.74 -14.84
N GLN A 27 0.58 -22.99 -14.97
CA GLN A 27 0.58 -23.93 -13.85
C GLN A 27 2.02 -24.30 -13.47
N ARG A 28 2.36 -24.12 -12.19
CA ARG A 28 3.66 -24.46 -11.60
C ARG A 28 3.56 -25.70 -10.75
N ARG A 29 4.56 -26.60 -10.82
CA ARG A 29 4.65 -27.78 -9.94
C ARG A 29 4.98 -27.38 -8.50
N ARG A 30 5.69 -26.27 -8.33
CA ARG A 30 6.05 -25.65 -7.06
C ARG A 30 5.95 -24.15 -7.26
N VAL A 31 5.31 -23.48 -6.32
CA VAL A 31 5.23 -22.03 -6.28
C VAL A 31 6.29 -21.56 -5.28
N ASP A 32 7.20 -20.72 -5.76
CA ASP A 32 8.19 -20.06 -4.91
C ASP A 32 7.55 -18.90 -4.12
N ASP A 33 8.19 -18.48 -3.03
CA ASP A 33 7.77 -17.32 -2.26
C ASP A 33 7.66 -16.08 -3.16
N PHE A 34 6.70 -15.21 -2.85
CA PHE A 34 6.47 -14.00 -3.63
C PHE A 34 7.68 -13.07 -3.55
N ASP A 35 8.16 -12.65 -4.71
CA ASP A 35 9.32 -11.78 -4.87
C ASP A 35 8.93 -10.46 -5.54
N PHE A 36 9.44 -9.34 -5.01
CA PHE A 36 9.27 -7.99 -5.56
C PHE A 36 10.36 -7.62 -6.59
N GLY A 37 11.04 -8.60 -7.17
CA GLY A 37 12.07 -8.42 -8.18
C GLY A 37 11.54 -8.02 -9.55
N LYS A 38 12.41 -8.11 -10.56
CA LYS A 38 12.21 -7.59 -11.92
C LYS A 38 10.87 -7.98 -12.57
N ASN A 39 10.46 -9.25 -12.45
CA ASN A 39 9.23 -9.73 -13.10
C ASN A 39 7.98 -9.12 -12.48
N THR A 40 7.97 -8.94 -11.16
CA THR A 40 6.86 -8.30 -10.43
C THR A 40 6.84 -6.81 -10.71
N ALA A 41 7.98 -6.14 -10.73
CA ALA A 41 8.07 -4.71 -10.88
C ALA A 41 7.41 -4.19 -12.17
N VAL A 42 7.58 -4.90 -13.30
CA VAL A 42 7.03 -4.47 -14.60
C VAL A 42 5.49 -4.58 -14.71
N VAL A 43 4.86 -5.40 -13.87
CA VAL A 43 3.39 -5.60 -13.84
C VAL A 43 2.76 -5.10 -12.55
N PHE A 44 3.53 -4.43 -11.69
CA PHE A 44 3.15 -4.11 -10.32
C PHE A 44 1.91 -3.22 -10.23
N ASP A 45 1.84 -2.18 -11.05
CA ASP A 45 0.71 -1.25 -11.02
C ASP A 45 -0.59 -1.95 -11.47
N ASP A 46 -0.58 -2.73 -12.56
CA ASP A 46 -1.73 -3.55 -12.99
C ASP A 46 -2.11 -4.58 -11.92
N MET A 47 -1.10 -5.19 -11.29
CA MET A 47 -1.31 -6.14 -10.22
C MET A 47 -2.03 -5.51 -9.03
N LEU A 48 -1.68 -4.30 -8.62
CA LEU A 48 -2.34 -3.59 -7.52
C LEU A 48 -3.77 -3.18 -7.91
N ASP A 49 -3.95 -2.60 -9.08
CA ASP A 49 -5.26 -2.15 -9.56
C ASP A 49 -6.26 -3.30 -9.62
N ARG A 50 -5.84 -4.49 -10.07
CA ARG A 50 -6.68 -5.69 -10.17
C ARG A 50 -6.79 -6.50 -8.88
N SER A 51 -5.85 -6.37 -7.93
CA SER A 51 -5.81 -7.19 -6.70
C SER A 51 -6.21 -6.44 -5.44
N VAL A 52 -6.14 -5.11 -5.42
CA VAL A 52 -6.52 -4.30 -4.26
C VAL A 52 -7.87 -3.65 -4.52
N PRO A 53 -8.86 -3.84 -3.63
CA PRO A 53 -10.19 -3.25 -3.82
C PRO A 53 -10.11 -1.72 -3.77
N PHE A 54 -10.71 -1.05 -4.75
CA PHE A 54 -10.76 0.41 -4.82
C PHE A 54 -9.38 1.07 -4.72
N TYR A 55 -8.36 0.48 -5.36
CA TYR A 55 -6.97 0.94 -5.22
C TYR A 55 -6.80 2.42 -5.56
N SER A 56 -7.36 2.87 -6.68
CA SER A 56 -7.31 4.27 -7.09
C SER A 56 -7.96 5.21 -6.06
N GLU A 57 -9.07 4.80 -5.45
CA GLU A 57 -9.76 5.57 -4.41
C GLU A 57 -8.97 5.61 -3.11
N ILE A 58 -8.37 4.47 -2.70
CA ILE A 58 -7.46 4.43 -1.55
C ILE A 58 -6.29 5.39 -1.76
N GLN A 59 -5.67 5.36 -2.93
CA GLN A 59 -4.55 6.25 -3.28
C GLN A 59 -4.97 7.72 -3.22
N ARG A 60 -6.16 8.06 -3.73
CA ARG A 60 -6.73 9.42 -3.66
C ARG A 60 -6.89 9.87 -2.20
N MET A 61 -7.53 9.04 -1.36
CA MET A 61 -7.78 9.36 0.05
C MET A 61 -6.46 9.48 0.84
N VAL A 62 -5.49 8.61 0.57
CA VAL A 62 -4.13 8.69 1.16
C VAL A 62 -3.46 10.00 0.77
N ALA A 63 -3.53 10.39 -0.51
CA ALA A 63 -2.93 11.63 -0.99
C ALA A 63 -3.59 12.87 -0.38
N GLU A 64 -4.92 12.91 -0.28
CA GLU A 64 -5.66 14.00 0.37
C GLU A 64 -5.25 14.19 1.83
N LEU A 65 -5.25 13.10 2.62
CA LEU A 65 -4.80 13.16 4.00
C LEU A 65 -3.32 13.57 4.11
N ALA A 66 -2.45 13.04 3.24
CA ALA A 66 -1.05 13.44 3.26
C ALA A 66 -0.86 14.93 2.96
N VAL A 67 -1.66 15.51 2.07
CA VAL A 67 -1.67 16.96 1.78
C VAL A 67 -2.15 17.76 2.99
N ASP A 68 -3.21 17.31 3.67
CA ASP A 68 -3.76 17.98 4.85
C ASP A 68 -2.79 18.02 6.04
N PHE A 69 -1.95 16.99 6.18
CA PHE A 69 -0.94 16.89 7.25
C PHE A 69 0.46 17.39 6.86
N ALA A 70 0.71 17.66 5.58
CA ALA A 70 2.00 18.18 5.13
C ALA A 70 2.29 19.55 5.75
N ALA A 71 3.53 19.79 6.15
CA ALA A 71 3.97 21.06 6.73
C ALA A 71 5.25 21.57 6.06
N ASP A 72 5.38 22.88 5.94
CA ASP A 72 6.57 23.52 5.34
C ASP A 72 7.87 23.15 6.06
N GLY A 73 8.90 22.90 5.28
CA GLY A 73 10.23 22.54 5.77
C GLY A 73 10.35 21.10 6.27
N THR A 74 9.33 20.27 6.07
CA THR A 74 9.30 18.88 6.57
C THR A 74 9.51 17.83 5.49
N THR A 75 9.53 16.57 5.91
CA THR A 75 9.71 15.41 5.04
C THR A 75 8.46 14.52 5.06
N ILE A 76 8.06 14.04 3.90
CA ILE A 76 7.06 12.98 3.72
C ILE A 76 7.82 11.69 3.39
N TYR A 77 7.67 10.67 4.24
CA TYR A 77 8.27 9.35 4.04
C TYR A 77 7.28 8.36 3.45
N ASP A 78 7.69 7.61 2.44
CA ASP A 78 6.95 6.47 1.89
C ASP A 78 7.77 5.18 2.10
N LEU A 79 7.35 4.39 3.08
CA LEU A 79 8.05 3.17 3.50
C LEU A 79 7.47 1.97 2.76
N GLY A 80 8.26 1.38 1.87
CA GLY A 80 7.82 0.44 0.85
C GLY A 80 7.21 1.19 -0.34
N CYS A 81 7.93 2.19 -0.86
CA CYS A 81 7.41 3.12 -1.86
C CYS A 81 7.18 2.47 -3.24
N SER A 82 7.67 1.27 -3.48
CA SER A 82 7.52 0.52 -4.75
C SER A 82 7.84 1.40 -5.96
N THR A 83 6.88 1.61 -6.84
CA THR A 83 7.00 2.47 -8.04
C THR A 83 6.73 3.95 -7.77
N ALA A 84 6.62 4.38 -6.49
CA ALA A 84 6.37 5.75 -6.04
C ALA A 84 5.06 6.39 -6.55
N THR A 85 4.04 5.58 -6.83
CA THR A 85 2.72 6.06 -7.26
C THR A 85 2.10 7.01 -6.22
N THR A 86 2.21 6.69 -4.93
CA THR A 86 1.67 7.49 -3.82
C THR A 86 2.36 8.85 -3.76
N ILE A 87 3.69 8.90 -3.84
CA ILE A 87 4.46 10.17 -3.86
C ILE A 87 4.02 11.05 -5.02
N ALA A 88 3.89 10.49 -6.24
CA ALA A 88 3.47 11.25 -7.41
C ALA A 88 2.04 11.81 -7.27
N GLN A 89 1.15 11.11 -6.58
CA GLN A 89 -0.21 11.61 -6.33
C GLN A 89 -0.24 12.72 -5.28
N ILE A 90 0.52 12.58 -4.20
CA ILE A 90 0.65 13.60 -3.16
C ILE A 90 1.21 14.89 -3.76
N ASP A 91 2.28 14.79 -4.57
CA ASP A 91 2.94 15.96 -5.17
C ASP A 91 1.99 16.80 -6.03
N ARG A 92 1.07 16.17 -6.75
CA ARG A 92 0.03 16.86 -7.54
C ARG A 92 -0.97 17.62 -6.67
N GLY A 93 -1.24 17.15 -5.45
CA GLY A 93 -2.19 17.76 -4.51
C GLY A 93 -1.59 18.88 -3.67
N LEU A 94 -0.27 18.92 -3.50
CA LEU A 94 0.39 19.92 -2.67
C LEU A 94 0.42 21.31 -3.35
N PRO A 95 0.19 22.40 -2.57
CA PRO A 95 0.35 23.76 -3.07
C PRO A 95 1.74 23.99 -3.69
N ALA A 96 1.81 24.67 -4.83
CA ALA A 96 3.05 24.85 -5.59
C ALA A 96 4.20 25.49 -4.80
N GLY A 97 3.89 26.32 -3.78
CA GLY A 97 4.90 27.01 -2.95
C GLY A 97 5.27 26.26 -1.67
N MET A 98 4.67 25.11 -1.39
CA MET A 98 4.94 24.37 -0.16
C MET A 98 6.32 23.69 -0.23
N ASP A 99 7.17 23.96 0.76
CA ASP A 99 8.51 23.38 0.88
C ASP A 99 8.45 22.04 1.61
N VAL A 100 8.32 20.95 0.87
CA VAL A 100 8.43 19.58 1.40
C VAL A 100 9.41 18.78 0.56
N ARG A 101 10.03 17.79 1.18
CA ARG A 101 10.84 16.78 0.50
C ARG A 101 10.24 15.42 0.67
N TYR A 102 10.57 14.50 -0.22
CA TYR A 102 10.16 13.10 -0.14
C TYR A 102 11.34 12.19 0.16
N VAL A 103 11.10 11.15 0.93
CA VAL A 103 12.00 10.02 1.10
C VAL A 103 11.22 8.74 0.84
N GLY A 104 11.50 8.06 -0.27
CA GLY A 104 10.95 6.75 -0.58
C GLY A 104 11.95 5.66 -0.23
N ILE A 105 11.54 4.66 0.54
CA ILE A 105 12.39 3.52 0.92
C ILE A 105 11.77 2.25 0.37
N ASP A 106 12.57 1.42 -0.33
CA ASP A 106 12.15 0.10 -0.77
C ASP A 106 13.34 -0.88 -0.78
N SER A 107 13.04 -2.16 -0.58
CA SER A 107 14.06 -3.21 -0.58
C SER A 107 14.38 -3.76 -1.98
N SER A 108 13.59 -3.39 -3.00
CA SER A 108 13.79 -3.80 -4.39
C SER A 108 14.45 -2.69 -5.21
N PRO A 109 15.70 -2.90 -5.68
CA PRO A 109 16.35 -1.97 -6.60
C PRO A 109 15.56 -1.78 -7.90
N GLU A 110 14.87 -2.82 -8.37
CA GLU A 110 14.04 -2.77 -9.57
C GLU A 110 12.83 -1.85 -9.39
N MET A 111 12.17 -1.91 -8.22
CA MET A 111 11.08 -0.99 -7.88
C MET A 111 11.60 0.45 -7.82
N LEU A 112 12.74 0.69 -7.17
CA LEU A 112 13.33 2.04 -7.09
C LEU A 112 13.72 2.60 -8.45
N ALA A 113 14.21 1.76 -9.37
CA ALA A 113 14.48 2.20 -10.74
C ALA A 113 13.22 2.63 -11.49
N LEU A 114 12.11 1.91 -11.32
CA LEU A 114 10.81 2.30 -11.87
C LEU A 114 10.23 3.53 -11.17
N ALA A 115 10.43 3.65 -9.84
CA ALA A 115 10.04 4.83 -9.08
C ALA A 115 10.70 6.10 -9.61
N ALA A 116 12.03 6.07 -9.82
CA ALA A 116 12.78 7.21 -10.37
C ALA A 116 12.23 7.63 -11.75
N LYS A 117 11.97 6.67 -12.62
CA LYS A 117 11.38 6.92 -13.95
C LYS A 117 9.99 7.54 -13.82
N LYS A 118 9.10 6.95 -13.02
CA LYS A 118 7.71 7.42 -12.83
C LYS A 118 7.66 8.82 -12.24
N LEU A 119 8.50 9.13 -11.25
CA LEU A 119 8.57 10.46 -10.66
C LEU A 119 8.97 11.53 -11.69
N ALA A 120 9.97 11.23 -12.52
CA ALA A 120 10.40 12.12 -13.60
C ALA A 120 9.27 12.34 -14.64
N GLU A 121 8.60 11.26 -15.07
CA GLU A 121 7.49 11.31 -16.05
C GLU A 121 6.24 12.01 -15.47
N SER A 122 6.02 11.91 -14.15
CA SER A 122 4.91 12.57 -13.45
C SER A 122 5.14 14.05 -13.18
N GLY A 123 6.31 14.59 -13.50
CA GLY A 123 6.64 16.00 -13.31
C GLY A 123 6.85 16.40 -11.84
N VAL A 124 7.20 15.46 -10.98
CA VAL A 124 7.59 15.74 -9.59
C VAL A 124 8.88 16.55 -9.58
N THR A 125 8.83 17.78 -9.06
CA THR A 125 9.97 18.71 -9.02
C THR A 125 10.52 18.93 -7.62
N ARG A 126 9.78 18.57 -6.57
CA ARG A 126 10.25 18.63 -5.19
C ARG A 126 11.38 17.63 -4.95
N PRO A 127 12.32 17.96 -4.04
CA PRO A 127 13.39 17.03 -3.70
C PRO A 127 12.84 15.66 -3.28
N CYS A 128 13.26 14.61 -3.97
CA CYS A 128 12.87 13.24 -3.67
C CYS A 128 14.11 12.36 -3.60
N GLU A 129 14.36 11.74 -2.46
CA GLU A 129 15.43 10.78 -2.24
C GLU A 129 14.83 9.37 -2.25
N LEU A 130 15.32 8.51 -3.13
CA LEU A 130 14.97 7.09 -3.17
C LEU A 130 16.11 6.29 -2.52
N ARG A 131 15.79 5.58 -1.42
CA ARG A 131 16.74 4.80 -0.62
C ARG A 131 16.47 3.31 -0.77
N HIS A 132 17.49 2.54 -1.12
CA HIS A 132 17.45 1.09 -0.95
C HIS A 132 17.58 0.75 0.53
N GLY A 133 16.59 0.05 1.10
CA GLY A 133 16.59 -0.31 2.52
C GLY A 133 15.58 -1.38 2.87
N ASP A 134 15.93 -2.21 3.86
CA ASP A 134 15.04 -3.23 4.42
C ASP A 134 14.40 -2.70 5.71
N LEU A 135 13.07 -2.65 5.75
CA LEU A 135 12.30 -2.20 6.90
C LEU A 135 12.47 -3.12 8.13
N ASN A 136 12.99 -4.32 7.96
CA ASN A 136 13.39 -5.17 9.08
C ASN A 136 14.66 -4.67 9.80
N SER A 137 15.38 -3.70 9.23
CA SER A 137 16.51 -2.98 9.82
C SER A 137 16.06 -1.66 10.46
N ASN A 138 16.95 -0.98 11.18
CA ASN A 138 16.65 0.33 11.79
C ASN A 138 16.37 1.38 10.73
N LEU A 139 15.38 2.23 10.98
CA LEU A 139 14.98 3.34 10.13
C LEU A 139 15.44 4.66 10.75
N GLU A 140 16.01 5.53 9.93
CA GLU A 140 16.31 6.90 10.30
C GLU A 140 15.19 7.81 9.77
N ILE A 141 14.21 8.10 10.62
CA ILE A 141 13.10 9.00 10.33
C ILE A 141 13.27 10.25 11.19
N SER A 142 13.22 11.42 10.60
CA SER A 142 13.32 12.71 11.30
C SER A 142 12.61 13.81 10.54
N ASN A 143 12.13 14.81 11.25
CA ASN A 143 11.44 15.98 10.71
C ASN A 143 10.28 15.55 9.76
N ALA A 144 9.54 14.53 10.13
CA ALA A 144 8.46 14.00 9.30
C ALA A 144 7.12 14.62 9.65
N SER A 145 6.42 15.22 8.69
CA SER A 145 5.02 15.58 8.84
C SER A 145 4.09 14.40 8.50
N VAL A 146 4.48 13.57 7.54
CA VAL A 146 3.71 12.41 7.12
C VAL A 146 4.64 11.21 6.93
N VAL A 147 4.21 10.06 7.42
CA VAL A 147 4.82 8.77 7.10
C VAL A 147 3.76 7.84 6.54
N LEU A 148 4.08 7.17 5.45
CA LEU A 148 3.18 6.26 4.75
C LEU A 148 3.66 4.81 4.89
N LEU A 149 2.73 3.90 5.18
CA LEU A 149 2.88 2.45 5.07
C LEU A 149 1.69 1.92 4.26
N VAL A 150 1.80 1.95 2.93
CA VAL A 150 0.71 1.58 2.03
C VAL A 150 0.89 0.14 1.55
N LEU A 151 0.16 -0.79 2.16
CA LEU A 151 0.23 -2.24 1.90
C LEU A 151 1.63 -2.83 2.16
N THR A 152 2.35 -2.28 3.12
CA THR A 152 3.76 -2.57 3.38
C THR A 152 4.00 -3.31 4.68
N LEU A 153 3.41 -2.86 5.80
CA LEU A 153 3.69 -3.41 7.13
C LEU A 153 3.36 -4.91 7.22
N GLN A 154 2.39 -5.39 6.45
CA GLN A 154 2.03 -6.80 6.35
C GLN A 154 3.16 -7.71 5.84
N PHE A 155 4.17 -7.16 5.16
CA PHE A 155 5.37 -7.88 4.68
C PHE A 155 6.53 -7.81 5.67
N VAL A 156 6.46 -6.92 6.66
CA VAL A 156 7.44 -6.84 7.74
C VAL A 156 7.17 -7.96 8.74
N ARG A 157 8.23 -8.62 9.22
CA ARG A 157 8.10 -9.67 10.24
C ARG A 157 7.45 -9.11 11.50
N PRO A 158 6.49 -9.82 12.11
CA PRO A 158 5.76 -9.33 13.28
C PRO A 158 6.65 -8.81 14.41
N LEU A 159 7.78 -9.47 14.64
CA LEU A 159 8.72 -9.12 15.70
C LEU A 159 9.38 -7.73 15.51
N HIS A 160 9.36 -7.15 14.31
CA HIS A 160 9.96 -5.84 14.00
C HIS A 160 8.93 -4.71 13.96
N ARG A 161 7.62 -5.01 13.94
CA ARG A 161 6.56 -4.01 13.71
C ARG A 161 6.48 -2.96 14.81
N GLU A 162 6.58 -3.37 16.07
CA GLU A 162 6.59 -2.44 17.21
C GLU A 162 7.76 -1.45 17.12
N ARG A 163 8.94 -1.93 16.74
CA ARG A 163 10.12 -1.08 16.55
C ARG A 163 9.88 -0.05 15.45
N ILE A 164 9.39 -0.49 14.29
CA ILE A 164 9.13 0.41 13.14
C ILE A 164 8.11 1.49 13.52
N ILE A 165 6.99 1.12 14.14
CA ILE A 165 5.95 2.08 14.54
C ILE A 165 6.49 3.06 15.59
N ARG A 166 7.36 2.62 16.50
CA ARG A 166 8.05 3.49 17.46
C ARG A 166 9.00 4.45 16.77
N GLU A 167 9.86 3.99 15.86
CA GLU A 167 10.78 4.83 15.09
C GLU A 167 10.02 5.87 14.26
N ILE A 168 8.89 5.50 13.68
CA ILE A 168 7.98 6.43 13.00
C ILE A 168 7.43 7.48 13.97
N TYR A 169 6.91 7.04 15.12
CA TYR A 169 6.35 7.96 16.12
C TYR A 169 7.41 8.95 16.62
N GLU A 170 8.61 8.48 16.90
CA GLU A 170 9.73 9.32 17.34
C GLU A 170 10.14 10.36 16.27
N GLY A 171 10.20 9.94 15.01
CA GLY A 171 10.61 10.79 13.87
C GLY A 171 9.55 11.77 13.35
N LEU A 172 8.28 11.58 13.73
CA LEU A 172 7.22 12.51 13.39
C LEU A 172 7.32 13.82 14.18
N GLU A 173 7.05 14.94 13.51
CA GLU A 173 6.83 16.23 14.15
C GLU A 173 5.53 16.24 14.97
N PRO A 174 5.35 17.16 15.93
CA PRO A 174 4.07 17.36 16.60
C PRO A 174 2.93 17.58 15.58
N ASN A 175 1.82 16.95 15.76
CA ASN A 175 0.67 16.90 14.83
C ASN A 175 0.95 16.21 13.48
N GLY A 176 2.11 15.62 13.28
CA GLY A 176 2.38 14.76 12.12
C GLY A 176 1.60 13.45 12.19
N CYS A 177 1.47 12.74 11.08
CA CYS A 177 0.67 11.53 11.02
C CYS A 177 1.38 10.35 10.36
N LEU A 178 0.96 9.15 10.76
CA LEU A 178 1.17 7.90 10.04
C LEU A 178 -0.11 7.52 9.31
N ILE A 179 -0.02 7.26 8.02
CA ILE A 179 -1.11 6.68 7.21
C ILE A 179 -0.76 5.22 6.95
N LEU A 180 -1.62 4.31 7.41
CA LEU A 180 -1.42 2.87 7.33
C LEU A 180 -2.54 2.22 6.51
N VAL A 181 -2.20 1.59 5.41
CA VAL A 181 -3.13 0.79 4.58
C VAL A 181 -2.69 -0.65 4.61
N GLU A 182 -3.58 -1.56 5.04
CA GLU A 182 -3.24 -2.96 5.26
C GLU A 182 -4.35 -3.92 4.81
N LYS A 183 -3.95 -5.10 4.39
CA LYS A 183 -4.82 -6.26 4.41
C LYS A 183 -4.96 -6.76 5.85
N VAL A 184 -6.18 -7.10 6.27
CA VAL A 184 -6.47 -7.50 7.64
C VAL A 184 -7.22 -8.83 7.70
N LEU A 185 -7.09 -9.52 8.81
CA LEU A 185 -7.89 -10.70 9.12
C LEU A 185 -9.30 -10.30 9.56
N GLY A 186 -10.27 -11.17 9.31
CA GLY A 186 -11.61 -11.07 9.91
C GLY A 186 -11.56 -11.33 11.41
N GLU A 187 -12.49 -10.74 12.15
CA GLU A 187 -12.57 -10.83 13.62
C GLU A 187 -12.61 -12.28 14.12
N ASN A 188 -13.35 -13.13 13.41
CA ASN A 188 -13.41 -14.56 13.70
C ASN A 188 -13.29 -15.39 12.40
N SER A 189 -13.16 -16.71 12.56
CA SER A 189 -12.94 -17.63 11.43
C SER A 189 -14.08 -17.63 10.40
N ALA A 190 -15.33 -17.38 10.82
CA ALA A 190 -16.47 -17.35 9.90
C ALA A 190 -16.42 -16.08 9.02
N PHE A 191 -16.26 -14.90 9.63
CA PHE A 191 -16.10 -13.65 8.88
C PHE A 191 -14.85 -13.67 8.02
N ASN A 192 -13.74 -14.21 8.52
CA ASN A 192 -12.51 -14.29 7.74
C ASN A 192 -12.70 -15.10 6.45
N ARG A 193 -13.39 -16.26 6.52
CA ARG A 193 -13.72 -17.06 5.32
C ARG A 193 -14.64 -16.30 4.35
N LEU A 194 -15.68 -15.64 4.86
CA LEU A 194 -16.59 -14.84 4.02
C LEU A 194 -15.84 -13.72 3.30
N PHE A 195 -14.97 -12.98 4.01
CA PHE A 195 -14.19 -11.89 3.44
C PHE A 195 -13.20 -12.39 2.38
N ILE A 196 -12.54 -13.52 2.63
CA ILE A 196 -11.65 -14.15 1.64
C ILE A 196 -12.44 -14.56 0.39
N ASN A 197 -13.64 -15.12 0.54
CA ASN A 197 -14.47 -15.50 -0.60
C ASN A 197 -14.88 -14.28 -1.44
N HIS A 198 -15.35 -13.20 -0.81
CA HIS A 198 -15.66 -11.95 -1.51
C HIS A 198 -14.44 -11.34 -2.20
N TYR A 199 -13.27 -11.46 -1.58
CA TYR A 199 -12.01 -11.01 -2.16
C TYR A 199 -11.64 -11.84 -3.42
N TYR A 200 -11.81 -13.16 -3.39
CA TYR A 200 -11.58 -14.00 -4.56
C TYR A 200 -12.59 -13.70 -5.69
N GLU A 201 -13.86 -13.48 -5.35
CA GLU A 201 -14.86 -13.05 -6.34
C GLU A 201 -14.49 -11.70 -7.00
N MET A 202 -13.98 -10.74 -6.22
CA MET A 202 -13.47 -9.48 -6.77
C MET A 202 -12.32 -9.75 -7.76
N LYS A 203 -11.35 -10.58 -7.40
CA LYS A 203 -10.22 -10.92 -8.29
C LYS A 203 -10.69 -11.59 -9.58
N ARG A 204 -11.68 -12.51 -9.51
CA ARG A 204 -12.28 -13.12 -10.71
C ARG A 204 -12.93 -12.07 -11.60
N ARG A 205 -13.71 -11.14 -11.03
CA ARG A 205 -14.30 -10.03 -11.80
C ARG A 205 -13.25 -9.17 -12.47
N ASN A 206 -12.08 -9.02 -11.83
CA ASN A 206 -10.93 -8.29 -12.37
C ASN A 206 -10.06 -9.14 -13.30
N GLY A 207 -10.55 -10.31 -13.74
CA GLY A 207 -9.97 -11.14 -14.80
C GLY A 207 -8.84 -12.07 -14.34
N TYR A 208 -8.72 -12.40 -13.05
CA TYR A 208 -7.85 -13.49 -12.58
C TYR A 208 -8.59 -14.84 -12.65
N SER A 209 -7.91 -15.86 -13.12
CA SER A 209 -8.36 -17.26 -13.06
C SER A 209 -8.23 -17.82 -11.64
N ASP A 210 -8.91 -18.95 -11.38
CA ASP A 210 -8.77 -19.66 -10.10
C ASP A 210 -7.34 -20.18 -9.88
N LEU A 211 -6.65 -20.56 -10.95
CA LEU A 211 -5.25 -20.99 -10.89
C LEU A 211 -4.33 -19.83 -10.42
N GLU A 212 -4.46 -18.66 -11.04
CA GLU A 212 -3.68 -17.48 -10.65
C GLU A 212 -3.94 -17.07 -9.19
N ILE A 213 -5.22 -17.11 -8.76
CA ILE A 213 -5.60 -16.81 -7.37
C ILE A 213 -4.97 -17.83 -6.41
N ALA A 214 -5.00 -19.12 -6.74
CA ALA A 214 -4.45 -20.18 -5.90
C ALA A 214 -2.93 -20.09 -5.80
N GLN A 215 -2.22 -19.95 -6.92
CA GLN A 215 -0.76 -19.84 -6.95
C GLN A 215 -0.26 -18.56 -6.26
N LYS A 216 -0.91 -17.42 -6.48
CA LYS A 216 -0.56 -16.18 -5.80
C LYS A 216 -0.80 -16.26 -4.29
N ARG A 217 -1.85 -16.96 -3.85
CA ARG A 217 -2.08 -17.21 -2.42
C ARG A 217 -0.96 -18.04 -1.82
N GLU A 218 -0.55 -19.12 -2.49
CA GLU A 218 0.54 -19.98 -2.06
C GLU A 218 1.85 -19.20 -1.98
N ALA A 219 2.19 -18.41 -2.99
CA ALA A 219 3.39 -17.55 -3.00
C ALA A 219 3.42 -16.56 -1.82
N LEU A 220 2.26 -16.06 -1.37
CA LEU A 220 2.15 -15.07 -0.29
C LEU A 220 1.99 -15.71 1.10
N GLU A 221 1.86 -17.02 1.24
CA GLU A 221 1.50 -17.68 2.50
C GLU A 221 2.50 -17.39 3.63
N ASN A 222 3.81 -17.38 3.33
CA ASN A 222 4.87 -17.12 4.30
C ASN A 222 5.44 -15.70 4.23
N VAL A 223 4.99 -14.91 3.27
CA VAL A 223 5.53 -13.58 2.97
C VAL A 223 4.62 -12.48 3.51
N LEU A 224 3.30 -12.65 3.39
CA LEU A 224 2.29 -11.69 3.82
C LEU A 224 1.63 -12.18 5.12
N VAL A 225 1.87 -11.48 6.23
CA VAL A 225 1.32 -11.81 7.56
C VAL A 225 0.37 -10.69 8.02
N PRO A 226 -0.94 -10.78 7.70
CA PRO A 226 -1.88 -9.74 8.10
C PRO A 226 -2.22 -9.85 9.58
N TYR A 227 -2.38 -8.69 10.24
CA TYR A 227 -2.95 -8.58 11.57
C TYR A 227 -4.48 -8.43 11.49
N ARG A 228 -5.17 -8.61 12.61
CA ARG A 228 -6.56 -8.16 12.75
C ARG A 228 -6.58 -6.63 12.81
N PHE A 229 -7.75 -6.10 12.50
CA PHE A 229 -7.97 -4.65 12.54
C PHE A 229 -7.63 -4.05 13.93
N GLU A 230 -8.10 -4.66 15.01
CA GLU A 230 -7.81 -4.19 16.37
C GLU A 230 -6.35 -4.38 16.76
N GLU A 231 -5.69 -5.47 16.33
CA GLU A 231 -4.25 -5.66 16.56
C GLU A 231 -3.41 -4.52 15.94
N ASN A 232 -3.77 -4.04 14.75
CA ASN A 232 -3.11 -2.86 14.16
C ASN A 232 -3.37 -1.59 14.98
N LYS A 233 -4.59 -1.37 15.47
CA LYS A 233 -4.91 -0.22 16.33
C LYS A 233 -4.17 -0.27 17.66
N GLU A 234 -4.09 -1.46 18.27
CA GLU A 234 -3.33 -1.69 19.52
C GLU A 234 -1.84 -1.45 19.30
N LEU A 235 -1.28 -1.94 18.18
CA LEU A 235 0.10 -1.68 17.80
C LEU A 235 0.40 -0.17 17.71
N LEU A 236 -0.45 0.61 17.02
CA LEU A 236 -0.29 2.06 16.91
C LEU A 236 -0.39 2.75 18.28
N ARG A 237 -1.43 2.43 19.06
CA ARG A 237 -1.64 3.01 20.39
C ARG A 237 -0.51 2.65 21.36
N GLY A 238 -0.01 1.42 21.30
CA GLY A 238 1.09 0.94 22.12
C GLY A 238 2.40 1.71 21.91
N GLN A 239 2.58 2.34 20.75
CA GLN A 239 3.77 3.15 20.45
C GLN A 239 3.53 4.66 20.62
N GLY A 240 2.38 5.10 21.16
CA GLY A 240 2.14 6.48 21.55
C GLY A 240 1.10 7.24 20.73
N PHE A 241 0.60 6.69 19.62
CA PHE A 241 -0.46 7.33 18.84
C PHE A 241 -1.77 7.33 19.62
N ARG A 242 -2.22 8.51 20.07
CA ARG A 242 -3.46 8.66 20.86
C ARG A 242 -4.71 8.74 19.99
N HIS A 243 -4.57 9.34 18.80
CA HIS A 243 -5.64 9.55 17.85
C HIS A 243 -5.44 8.63 16.66
N VAL A 244 -6.26 7.59 16.57
CA VAL A 244 -6.25 6.60 15.48
C VAL A 244 -7.65 6.47 14.94
N ASP A 245 -7.86 6.85 13.69
CA ASP A 245 -9.14 6.73 13.02
C ASP A 245 -9.03 5.90 11.74
N THR A 246 -10.17 5.43 11.24
CA THR A 246 -10.27 4.58 10.06
C THR A 246 -11.01 5.34 8.98
N PHE A 247 -10.35 5.60 7.86
CA PHE A 247 -10.95 6.32 6.75
C PHE A 247 -11.42 5.42 5.60
N PHE A 248 -10.96 4.14 5.57
CA PHE A 248 -11.43 3.15 4.59
C PHE A 248 -11.52 1.76 5.22
N LYS A 249 -12.58 1.02 4.89
CA LYS A 249 -12.74 -0.40 5.24
C LYS A 249 -13.50 -1.14 4.15
N TRP A 250 -12.89 -2.20 3.61
CA TRP A 250 -13.52 -3.14 2.69
C TRP A 250 -13.14 -4.56 3.09
N TYR A 251 -14.10 -5.34 3.60
CA TYR A 251 -13.90 -6.71 4.08
C TYR A 251 -12.53 -6.91 4.79
N ASN A 252 -11.55 -7.46 4.09
CA ASN A 252 -10.21 -7.76 4.58
C ASN A 252 -9.15 -6.72 4.18
N PHE A 253 -9.53 -5.48 3.90
CA PHE A 253 -8.64 -4.33 3.70
C PHE A 253 -9.09 -3.17 4.57
N CYS A 254 -8.15 -2.43 5.11
CA CYS A 254 -8.44 -1.21 5.86
C CYS A 254 -7.37 -0.15 5.63
N ALA A 255 -7.75 1.11 5.85
CA ALA A 255 -6.83 2.22 5.92
C ALA A 255 -7.12 3.06 7.17
N MET A 256 -6.06 3.40 7.89
CA MET A 256 -6.09 4.13 9.14
C MET A 256 -5.15 5.33 9.07
N VAL A 257 -5.51 6.38 9.77
CA VAL A 257 -4.64 7.52 10.05
C VAL A 257 -4.40 7.59 11.55
N ALA A 258 -3.14 7.78 11.95
CA ALA A 258 -2.72 7.89 13.33
C ALA A 258 -1.91 9.18 13.52
N MET A 259 -2.37 10.07 14.38
CA MET A 259 -1.77 11.39 14.60
C MET A 259 -0.93 11.37 15.88
N LYS A 260 0.26 11.98 15.81
CA LYS A 260 1.10 12.30 16.96
C LYS A 260 0.51 13.51 17.66
N GLY A 261 0.13 13.34 18.93
CA GLY A 261 -0.43 14.40 19.76
C GLY A 261 0.63 15.24 20.48
#